data_caae24258d55594f4a4d5fec6ddbf40b
#
_entry.id   caae24258d55594f4a4d5fec6ddbf40b
#
_cell.length_a   1.000
_cell.length_b   1.000
_cell.length_c   1.000
_cell.angle_alpha   90.00
_cell.angle_beta   90.00
_cell.angle_gamma   90.00
#
_symmetry.space_group_name_H-M   'P 1'
#
loop_
_entity.id
_entity.type
_entity.pdbx_description
1 polymer ?
#
loop_
_entity_poly.entity_id
_entity_poly.type
_entity_poly.pdbx_seq_one_letter_code
_entity_poly.pdbx_strand_id
1 'polypeptide(L)'
;MRILIADDHAVVRRGLKEILAEALPGAEFSEAGNGDEVLSHLGKTPISLLVLDISMPGRSGMDVLRDVKHIYPRMPVIILSCQPEEQYAVRCLRAGAVAFINKESAAEELAMATKKILSGGRYVSASLAEKLIANLDEGAGKPLHELLSDREFEVMKMIAAGVALTEIGDRLHVSVKTISTYRARIMEKMQMTSNAELTRYAMTNSLIDWTVQPA
;
A
#
# COMPACT_ATOMS: atom_id res chain seq x y z
N MET A 1 14.10 -20.76 -6.83
CA MET A 1 13.08 -19.89 -6.15
C MET A 1 12.86 -18.68 -7.03
N ARG A 2 11.60 -18.30 -7.28
CA ARG A 2 11.29 -17.15 -8.14
C ARG A 2 10.60 -16.05 -7.34
N ILE A 3 11.09 -14.81 -7.47
CA ILE A 3 10.58 -13.60 -6.84
C ILE A 3 9.98 -12.70 -7.91
N LEU A 4 8.76 -12.23 -7.71
CA LEU A 4 8.13 -11.23 -8.57
C LEU A 4 8.26 -9.85 -7.91
N ILE A 5 8.83 -8.89 -8.64
CA ILE A 5 8.98 -7.48 -8.21
C ILE A 5 8.01 -6.65 -9.04
N ALA A 6 7.09 -5.99 -8.37
CA ALA A 6 6.04 -5.17 -8.98
C ALA A 6 6.15 -3.72 -8.50
N ASP A 7 6.50 -2.81 -9.42
CA ASP A 7 6.64 -1.38 -9.22
C ASP A 7 6.54 -0.71 -10.61
N ASP A 8 5.91 0.44 -10.73
CA ASP A 8 5.81 1.13 -12.02
C ASP A 8 7.13 1.81 -12.46
N HIS A 9 8.06 2.03 -11.52
CA HIS A 9 9.37 2.65 -11.78
C HIS A 9 10.44 1.59 -12.10
N ALA A 10 10.88 1.51 -13.34
CA ALA A 10 11.89 0.52 -13.78
C ALA A 10 13.23 0.62 -13.00
N VAL A 11 13.63 1.82 -12.60
CA VAL A 11 14.86 2.04 -11.81
C VAL A 11 14.73 1.42 -10.43
N VAL A 12 13.56 1.54 -9.80
CA VAL A 12 13.29 0.94 -8.49
C VAL A 12 13.33 -0.58 -8.60
N ARG A 13 12.64 -1.17 -9.59
CA ARG A 13 12.67 -2.63 -9.80
C ARG A 13 14.09 -3.15 -9.96
N ARG A 14 14.93 -2.43 -10.71
CA ARG A 14 16.34 -2.82 -10.91
C ARG A 14 17.13 -2.81 -9.60
N GLY A 15 17.01 -1.74 -8.80
CA GLY A 15 17.67 -1.63 -7.49
C GLY A 15 17.22 -2.72 -6.53
N LEU A 16 15.91 -2.98 -6.44
CA LEU A 16 15.37 -4.05 -5.60
C LEU A 16 15.88 -5.44 -6.01
N LYS A 17 15.98 -5.67 -7.33
CA LYS A 17 16.53 -6.92 -7.86
C LYS A 17 18.01 -7.10 -7.49
N GLU A 18 18.82 -6.04 -7.54
CA GLU A 18 20.23 -6.08 -7.13
C GLU A 18 20.36 -6.42 -5.64
N ILE A 19 19.61 -5.75 -4.77
CA ILE A 19 19.57 -6.02 -3.31
C ILE A 19 19.18 -7.48 -3.02
N LEU A 20 18.12 -7.96 -3.68
CA LEU A 20 17.64 -9.31 -3.46
C LEU A 20 18.54 -10.38 -4.07
N ALA A 21 19.20 -10.12 -5.19
CA ALA A 21 20.15 -11.05 -5.82
C ALA A 21 21.39 -11.27 -4.96
N GLU A 22 21.88 -10.21 -4.30
CA GLU A 22 22.97 -10.31 -3.33
C GLU A 22 22.56 -11.10 -2.08
N ALA A 23 21.35 -10.85 -1.57
CA ALA A 23 20.85 -11.50 -0.36
C ALA A 23 20.46 -12.97 -0.56
N LEU A 24 20.09 -13.36 -1.77
CA LEU A 24 19.52 -14.67 -2.13
C LEU A 24 20.17 -15.22 -3.41
N PRO A 25 21.41 -15.72 -3.33
CA PRO A 25 22.10 -16.30 -4.48
C PRO A 25 21.29 -17.44 -5.11
N GLY A 26 21.13 -17.38 -6.44
CA GLY A 26 20.38 -18.37 -7.23
C GLY A 26 18.85 -18.13 -7.26
N ALA A 27 18.35 -17.03 -6.74
CA ALA A 27 16.97 -16.61 -6.97
C ALA A 27 16.78 -16.13 -8.42
N GLU A 28 15.64 -16.47 -9.01
CA GLU A 28 15.17 -15.95 -10.30
C GLU A 28 14.23 -14.79 -10.04
N PHE A 29 14.25 -13.79 -10.91
CA PHE A 29 13.43 -12.60 -10.79
C PHE A 29 12.53 -12.43 -12.01
N SER A 30 11.28 -12.07 -11.74
CA SER A 30 10.32 -11.57 -12.73
C SER A 30 9.94 -10.14 -12.33
N GLU A 31 9.58 -9.33 -13.31
CA GLU A 31 9.22 -7.93 -13.10
C GLU A 31 7.83 -7.65 -13.65
N ALA A 32 7.08 -6.78 -12.98
CA ALA A 32 5.79 -6.26 -13.41
C ALA A 32 5.75 -4.74 -13.20
N GLY A 33 5.21 -4.00 -14.17
CA GLY A 33 5.06 -2.55 -14.11
C GLY A 33 3.67 -2.08 -13.65
N ASN A 34 2.73 -3.00 -13.47
CA ASN A 34 1.35 -2.71 -13.06
C ASN A 34 0.66 -3.96 -12.49
N GLY A 35 -0.52 -3.75 -11.90
CA GLY A 35 -1.27 -4.82 -11.24
C GLY A 35 -1.73 -5.95 -12.16
N ASP A 36 -2.07 -5.67 -13.42
CA ASP A 36 -2.52 -6.69 -14.38
C ASP A 36 -1.38 -7.61 -14.80
N GLU A 37 -0.18 -7.06 -14.95
CA GLU A 37 1.03 -7.84 -15.19
C GLU A 37 1.34 -8.77 -14.01
N VAL A 38 1.16 -8.30 -12.76
CA VAL A 38 1.31 -9.16 -11.56
C VAL A 38 0.43 -10.40 -11.67
N LEU A 39 -0.87 -10.20 -11.90
CA LEU A 39 -1.83 -11.30 -12.00
C LEU A 39 -1.52 -12.24 -13.19
N SER A 40 -1.07 -11.65 -14.31
CA SER A 40 -0.63 -12.44 -15.47
C SER A 40 0.58 -13.32 -15.17
N HIS A 41 1.58 -12.82 -14.44
CA HIS A 41 2.76 -13.60 -14.02
C HIS A 41 2.37 -14.74 -13.08
N LEU A 42 1.50 -14.47 -12.10
CA LEU A 42 1.05 -15.46 -11.13
C LEU A 42 0.26 -16.60 -11.77
N GLY A 43 -0.50 -16.31 -12.83
CA GLY A 43 -1.22 -17.34 -13.57
C GLY A 43 -0.34 -18.23 -14.46
N LYS A 44 0.87 -17.81 -14.80
CA LYS A 44 1.77 -18.51 -15.72
C LYS A 44 2.91 -19.25 -15.04
N THR A 45 3.37 -18.76 -13.89
CA THR A 45 4.63 -19.21 -13.29
C THR A 45 4.51 -19.28 -11.77
N PRO A 46 5.00 -20.35 -11.13
CA PRO A 46 5.05 -20.40 -9.68
C PRO A 46 5.95 -19.30 -9.12
N ILE A 47 5.39 -18.45 -8.29
CA ILE A 47 6.11 -17.38 -7.57
C ILE A 47 6.22 -17.75 -6.11
N SER A 48 7.42 -17.62 -5.55
CA SER A 48 7.70 -17.93 -4.14
C SER A 48 7.51 -16.73 -3.21
N LEU A 49 7.65 -15.50 -3.76
CA LEU A 49 7.52 -14.24 -3.04
C LEU A 49 7.11 -13.14 -4.02
N LEU A 50 6.16 -12.30 -3.60
CA LEU A 50 5.81 -11.07 -4.30
C LEU A 50 6.30 -9.86 -3.49
N VAL A 51 7.06 -8.97 -4.13
CA VAL A 51 7.38 -7.62 -3.63
C VAL A 51 6.51 -6.67 -4.44
N LEU A 52 5.65 -5.91 -3.77
CA LEU A 52 4.54 -5.18 -4.40
C LEU A 52 4.51 -3.73 -3.94
N ASP A 53 4.60 -2.80 -4.88
CA ASP A 53 4.28 -1.39 -4.62
C ASP A 53 2.76 -1.18 -4.53
N ILE A 54 2.37 -0.29 -3.62
CA ILE A 54 0.96 0.12 -3.48
C ILE A 54 0.57 1.12 -4.56
N SER A 55 1.50 1.99 -4.96
CA SER A 55 1.22 3.20 -5.74
C SER A 55 1.41 2.99 -7.24
N MET A 56 0.94 1.90 -7.77
CA MET A 56 1.00 1.62 -9.22
C MET A 56 -0.20 2.20 -9.98
N PRO A 57 -0.02 2.60 -11.26
CA PRO A 57 -1.11 3.09 -12.09
C PRO A 57 -2.16 1.99 -12.39
N GLY A 58 -3.40 2.42 -12.60
CA GLY A 58 -4.53 1.53 -12.90
C GLY A 58 -5.04 0.81 -11.66
N ARG A 59 -4.80 -0.49 -11.57
CA ARG A 59 -5.21 -1.31 -10.43
C ARG A 59 -4.28 -1.05 -9.24
N SER A 60 -4.83 -0.59 -8.11
CA SER A 60 -4.01 -0.26 -6.93
C SER A 60 -3.31 -1.51 -6.37
N GLY A 61 -2.11 -1.34 -5.80
CA GLY A 61 -1.40 -2.45 -5.17
C GLY A 61 -2.18 -3.08 -4.02
N MET A 62 -3.07 -2.34 -3.36
CA MET A 62 -3.95 -2.90 -2.32
C MET A 62 -5.01 -3.84 -2.90
N ASP A 63 -5.59 -3.51 -4.05
CA ASP A 63 -6.53 -4.39 -4.74
C ASP A 63 -5.81 -5.64 -5.25
N VAL A 64 -4.61 -5.47 -5.81
CA VAL A 64 -3.73 -6.60 -6.21
C VAL A 64 -3.41 -7.50 -5.02
N LEU A 65 -3.05 -6.93 -3.87
CA LEU A 65 -2.78 -7.69 -2.64
C LEU A 65 -3.98 -8.56 -2.25
N ARG A 66 -5.19 -8.00 -2.25
CA ARG A 66 -6.43 -8.73 -1.91
C ARG A 66 -6.69 -9.88 -2.87
N ASP A 67 -6.58 -9.63 -4.19
CA ASP A 67 -6.77 -10.67 -5.18
C ASP A 67 -5.74 -11.79 -5.07
N VAL A 68 -4.47 -11.40 -4.89
CA VAL A 68 -3.39 -12.36 -4.66
C VAL A 68 -3.66 -13.20 -3.42
N LYS A 69 -4.09 -12.58 -2.32
CA LYS A 69 -4.40 -13.33 -1.08
C LYS A 69 -5.67 -14.15 -1.16
N HIS A 70 -6.61 -13.76 -2.02
CA HIS A 70 -7.80 -14.57 -2.29
C HIS A 70 -7.46 -15.82 -3.10
N ILE A 71 -6.64 -15.67 -4.17
CA ILE A 71 -6.29 -16.77 -5.09
C ILE A 71 -5.15 -17.62 -4.53
N TYR A 72 -4.16 -16.99 -3.90
CA TYR A 72 -2.95 -17.60 -3.35
C TYR A 72 -2.75 -17.26 -1.86
N PRO A 73 -3.59 -17.79 -0.94
CA PRO A 73 -3.60 -17.38 0.48
C PRO A 73 -2.25 -17.53 1.19
N ARG A 74 -1.46 -18.53 0.76
CA ARG A 74 -0.16 -18.86 1.39
C ARG A 74 1.02 -18.11 0.81
N MET A 75 0.85 -17.45 -0.34
CA MET A 75 1.97 -16.73 -0.98
C MET A 75 2.37 -15.53 -0.12
N PRO A 76 3.65 -15.40 0.27
CA PRO A 76 4.10 -14.23 0.98
C PRO A 76 4.12 -13.01 0.07
N VAL A 77 3.62 -11.87 0.58
CA VAL A 77 3.63 -10.58 -0.10
C VAL A 77 4.28 -9.55 0.82
N ILE A 78 5.38 -8.97 0.35
CA ILE A 78 6.01 -7.79 0.95
C ILE A 78 5.46 -6.57 0.25
N ILE A 79 4.95 -5.62 1.01
CA ILE A 79 4.58 -4.31 0.49
C ILE A 79 5.79 -3.38 0.59
N LEU A 80 6.10 -2.71 -0.53
CA LEU A 80 7.05 -1.60 -0.61
C LEU A 80 6.30 -0.33 -0.99
N SER A 81 6.47 0.77 -0.24
CA SER A 81 5.75 2.00 -0.51
C SER A 81 6.48 3.24 -0.03
N CYS A 82 6.33 4.36 -0.74
CA CYS A 82 6.67 5.70 -0.24
C CYS A 82 5.61 6.28 0.70
N GLN A 83 4.47 5.59 0.87
CA GLN A 83 3.41 6.05 1.74
C GLN A 83 3.81 5.89 3.22
N PRO A 84 3.36 6.80 4.10
CA PRO A 84 3.66 6.71 5.53
C PRO A 84 3.24 5.36 6.13
N GLU A 85 4.18 4.72 6.81
CA GLU A 85 3.98 3.41 7.44
C GLU A 85 2.78 3.42 8.40
N GLU A 86 2.62 4.50 9.17
CA GLU A 86 1.55 4.68 10.15
C GLU A 86 0.14 4.57 9.55
N GLN A 87 0.00 5.00 8.31
CA GLN A 87 -1.30 5.07 7.65
C GLN A 87 -1.65 3.79 6.89
N TYR A 88 -0.65 3.10 6.35
CA TYR A 88 -0.87 2.00 5.42
C TYR A 88 -0.45 0.63 5.93
N ALA A 89 0.55 0.53 6.82
CA ALA A 89 1.09 -0.76 7.23
C ALA A 89 0.03 -1.67 7.87
N VAL A 90 -0.77 -1.13 8.81
CA VAL A 90 -1.84 -1.90 9.47
C VAL A 90 -2.87 -2.42 8.46
N ARG A 91 -3.25 -1.60 7.47
CA ARG A 91 -4.17 -1.99 6.40
C ARG A 91 -3.60 -3.12 5.55
N CYS A 92 -2.33 -3.01 5.14
CA CYS A 92 -1.62 -4.02 4.36
C CYS A 92 -1.51 -5.34 5.11
N LEU A 93 -1.11 -5.31 6.39
CA LEU A 93 -0.99 -6.50 7.23
C LEU A 93 -2.34 -7.18 7.45
N ARG A 94 -3.43 -6.42 7.67
CA ARG A 94 -4.80 -6.95 7.77
C ARG A 94 -5.28 -7.56 6.44
N ALA A 95 -4.86 -7.00 5.30
CA ALA A 95 -5.14 -7.56 3.98
C ALA A 95 -4.29 -8.81 3.65
N GLY A 96 -3.37 -9.21 4.54
CA GLY A 96 -2.61 -10.43 4.45
C GLY A 96 -1.17 -10.27 3.98
N ALA A 97 -0.64 -9.05 3.86
CA ALA A 97 0.79 -8.83 3.68
C ALA A 97 1.58 -9.41 4.87
N VAL A 98 2.80 -9.88 4.61
CA VAL A 98 3.69 -10.42 5.67
C VAL A 98 4.74 -9.41 6.12
N ALA A 99 4.90 -8.31 5.37
CA ALA A 99 5.70 -7.14 5.72
C ALA A 99 5.20 -5.90 5.00
N PHE A 100 5.45 -4.75 5.60
CA PHE A 100 5.41 -3.43 4.99
C PHE A 100 6.78 -2.79 5.21
N ILE A 101 7.38 -2.27 4.15
CA ILE A 101 8.70 -1.63 4.16
C ILE A 101 8.58 -0.29 3.42
N ASN A 102 9.09 0.79 4.02
CA ASN A 102 9.20 2.06 3.33
C ASN A 102 10.28 1.96 2.25
N LYS A 103 10.03 2.51 1.06
CA LYS A 103 11.01 2.52 -0.04
C LYS A 103 12.32 3.23 0.33
N GLU A 104 12.28 4.19 1.25
CA GLU A 104 13.47 4.89 1.73
C GLU A 104 14.40 3.98 2.55
N SER A 105 13.86 3.02 3.30
CA SER A 105 14.62 2.05 4.08
C SER A 105 14.83 0.70 3.37
N ALA A 106 14.35 0.56 2.14
CA ALA A 106 14.37 -0.72 1.43
C ALA A 106 15.77 -1.32 1.27
N ALA A 107 16.79 -0.49 1.09
CA ALA A 107 18.19 -0.96 0.94
C ALA A 107 18.67 -1.71 2.19
N GLU A 108 18.26 -1.28 3.36
CA GLU A 108 18.70 -1.86 4.64
C GLU A 108 17.79 -3.00 5.10
N GLU A 109 16.46 -2.88 4.88
CA GLU A 109 15.48 -3.75 5.48
C GLU A 109 15.06 -4.92 4.58
N LEU A 110 15.00 -4.74 3.25
CA LEU A 110 14.42 -5.72 2.33
C LEU A 110 15.11 -7.07 2.36
N ALA A 111 16.44 -7.09 2.38
CA ALA A 111 17.23 -8.32 2.41
C ALA A 111 16.97 -9.14 3.68
N MET A 112 16.95 -8.47 4.83
CA MET A 112 16.71 -9.08 6.14
C MET A 112 15.26 -9.57 6.25
N ALA A 113 14.30 -8.72 5.87
CA ALA A 113 12.88 -9.05 5.88
C ALA A 113 12.58 -10.27 5.01
N THR A 114 13.15 -10.30 3.79
CA THR A 114 12.95 -11.41 2.85
C THR A 114 13.47 -12.74 3.40
N LYS A 115 14.67 -12.77 3.97
CA LYS A 115 15.22 -13.98 4.61
C LYS A 115 14.33 -14.49 5.74
N LYS A 116 13.85 -13.59 6.60
CA LYS A 116 12.93 -13.94 7.70
C LYS A 116 11.60 -14.49 7.19
N ILE A 117 11.04 -13.88 6.14
CA ILE A 117 9.76 -14.29 5.56
C ILE A 117 9.87 -15.65 4.88
N LEU A 118 10.94 -15.91 4.14
CA LEU A 118 11.17 -17.20 3.48
C LEU A 118 11.40 -18.35 4.47
N SER A 119 11.84 -18.04 5.70
CA SER A 119 11.89 -19.01 6.80
C SER A 119 10.55 -19.19 7.54
N GLY A 120 9.46 -18.61 7.03
CA GLY A 120 8.11 -18.73 7.60
C GLY A 120 7.75 -17.65 8.63
N GLY A 121 8.62 -16.67 8.86
CA GLY A 121 8.37 -15.55 9.78
C GLY A 121 7.55 -14.42 9.15
N ARG A 122 7.30 -13.39 9.97
CA ARG A 122 6.78 -12.08 9.54
C ARG A 122 7.80 -11.01 9.86
N TYR A 123 7.78 -9.93 9.10
CA TYR A 123 8.63 -8.79 9.37
C TYR A 123 7.78 -7.55 9.67
N VAL A 124 8.12 -6.89 10.75
CA VAL A 124 7.54 -5.61 11.18
C VAL A 124 8.71 -4.74 11.63
N SER A 125 8.76 -3.50 11.22
CA SER A 125 9.75 -2.53 11.69
C SER A 125 9.59 -2.29 13.20
N ALA A 126 10.65 -1.85 13.87
CA ALA A 126 10.58 -1.54 15.30
C ALA A 126 9.55 -0.44 15.58
N SER A 127 9.51 0.61 14.74
CA SER A 127 8.57 1.72 14.87
C SER A 127 7.12 1.26 14.75
N LEU A 128 6.83 0.38 13.79
CA LEU A 128 5.49 -0.17 13.61
C LEU A 128 5.08 -1.10 14.77
N ALA A 129 6.02 -1.87 15.30
CA ALA A 129 5.75 -2.75 16.44
C ALA A 129 5.34 -1.95 17.68
N GLU A 130 6.06 -0.87 18.01
CA GLU A 130 5.72 0.03 19.11
C GLU A 130 4.32 0.64 18.95
N LYS A 131 3.98 1.09 17.74
CA LYS A 131 2.65 1.65 17.44
C LYS A 131 1.54 0.62 17.52
N LEU A 132 1.78 -0.60 17.06
CA LEU A 132 0.80 -1.69 17.20
C LEU A 132 0.52 -2.01 18.66
N ILE A 133 1.53 -1.98 19.52
CA ILE A 133 1.39 -2.18 20.97
C ILE A 133 0.61 -1.02 21.58
N ALA A 134 0.98 0.23 21.29
CA ALA A 134 0.27 1.41 21.78
C ALA A 134 -1.24 1.39 21.41
N ASN A 135 -1.56 0.98 20.18
CA ASN A 135 -2.96 0.86 19.73
C ASN A 135 -3.75 -0.28 20.41
N LEU A 136 -3.08 -1.25 21.05
CA LEU A 136 -3.76 -2.29 21.84
C LEU A 136 -4.18 -1.77 23.22
N ASP A 137 -3.42 -0.82 23.78
CA ASP A 137 -3.69 -0.23 25.09
C ASP A 137 -4.76 0.87 25.04
N GLU A 138 -4.91 1.53 23.89
CA GLU A 138 -5.96 2.51 23.67
C GLU A 138 -7.27 1.80 23.32
N GLY A 139 -8.15 1.61 24.30
CA GLY A 139 -9.55 1.17 24.12
C GLY A 139 -10.43 2.20 23.39
N ALA A 140 -9.83 3.09 22.60
CA ALA A 140 -10.48 4.09 21.77
C ALA A 140 -11.17 3.41 20.56
N GLY A 141 -12.39 3.80 20.27
CA GLY A 141 -13.15 3.35 19.08
C GLY A 141 -12.31 3.53 17.82
N LYS A 142 -12.44 2.61 16.86
CA LYS A 142 -11.70 2.65 15.60
C LYS A 142 -11.86 4.03 14.94
N PRO A 143 -10.75 4.68 14.52
CA PRO A 143 -10.84 5.95 13.81
C PRO A 143 -11.77 5.83 12.59
N LEU A 144 -12.56 6.88 12.30
CA LEU A 144 -13.55 6.85 11.20
C LEU A 144 -12.94 6.47 9.85
N HIS A 145 -11.70 6.88 9.59
CA HIS A 145 -11.01 6.54 8.35
C HIS A 145 -10.68 5.04 8.20
N GLU A 146 -10.73 4.25 9.28
CA GLU A 146 -10.60 2.78 9.19
C GLU A 146 -11.86 2.12 8.61
N LEU A 147 -13.02 2.81 8.58
CA LEU A 147 -14.24 2.35 7.93
C LEU A 147 -14.18 2.43 6.41
N LEU A 148 -13.23 3.21 5.88
CA LEU A 148 -13.05 3.40 4.45
C LEU A 148 -12.33 2.20 3.83
N SER A 149 -12.78 1.79 2.63
CA SER A 149 -11.96 0.93 1.78
C SER A 149 -10.66 1.67 1.40
N ASP A 150 -9.64 0.93 0.93
CA ASP A 150 -8.36 1.58 0.61
C ASP A 150 -8.50 2.62 -0.50
N ARG A 151 -9.36 2.36 -1.49
CA ARG A 151 -9.64 3.32 -2.56
C ARG A 151 -10.41 4.55 -2.05
N GLU A 152 -11.36 4.36 -1.16
CA GLU A 152 -12.05 5.48 -0.49
C GLU A 152 -11.08 6.27 0.39
N PHE A 153 -10.17 5.60 1.09
CA PHE A 153 -9.15 6.26 1.91
C PHE A 153 -8.17 7.09 1.07
N GLU A 154 -7.70 6.55 -0.05
CA GLU A 154 -6.85 7.26 -1.01
C GLU A 154 -7.56 8.51 -1.58
N VAL A 155 -8.80 8.35 -2.04
CA VAL A 155 -9.63 9.46 -2.53
C VAL A 155 -9.89 10.49 -1.44
N MET A 156 -10.19 10.06 -0.21
CA MET A 156 -10.41 10.94 0.93
C MET A 156 -9.19 11.81 1.21
N LYS A 157 -7.98 11.24 1.21
CA LYS A 157 -6.73 12.01 1.40
C LYS A 157 -6.54 13.08 0.34
N MET A 158 -6.77 12.75 -0.93
CA MET A 158 -6.66 13.72 -2.03
C MET A 158 -7.71 14.83 -1.95
N ILE A 159 -8.97 14.50 -1.61
CA ILE A 159 -10.02 15.51 -1.37
C ILE A 159 -9.62 16.41 -0.20
N ALA A 160 -9.16 15.83 0.90
CA ALA A 160 -8.75 16.58 2.09
C ALA A 160 -7.53 17.48 1.83
N ALA A 161 -6.64 17.10 0.92
CA ALA A 161 -5.52 17.90 0.44
C ALA A 161 -5.94 18.98 -0.59
N GLY A 162 -7.23 19.09 -0.93
CA GLY A 162 -7.74 20.11 -1.84
C GLY A 162 -7.62 19.78 -3.33
N VAL A 163 -7.26 18.56 -3.69
CA VAL A 163 -7.15 18.14 -5.11
C VAL A 163 -8.55 18.11 -5.74
N ALA A 164 -8.67 18.67 -6.96
CA ALA A 164 -9.94 18.69 -7.68
C ALA A 164 -10.39 17.27 -8.08
N LEU A 165 -11.71 17.00 -8.09
CA LEU A 165 -12.24 15.67 -8.40
C LEU A 165 -11.87 15.19 -9.81
N THR A 166 -11.73 16.11 -10.78
CA THR A 166 -11.24 15.82 -12.13
C THR A 166 -9.80 15.30 -12.09
N GLU A 167 -8.94 16.01 -11.39
CA GLU A 167 -7.53 15.64 -11.25
C GLU A 167 -7.34 14.32 -10.48
N ILE A 168 -8.16 14.07 -9.45
CA ILE A 168 -8.19 12.77 -8.77
C ILE A 168 -8.57 11.66 -9.77
N GLY A 169 -9.56 11.91 -10.63
CA GLY A 169 -9.96 10.97 -11.68
C GLY A 169 -8.81 10.63 -12.62
N ASP A 170 -8.09 11.65 -13.08
CA ASP A 170 -6.93 11.49 -13.97
C ASP A 170 -5.80 10.72 -13.30
N ARG A 171 -5.42 11.09 -12.07
CA ARG A 171 -4.36 10.41 -11.29
C ARG A 171 -4.69 8.94 -11.02
N LEU A 172 -5.96 8.63 -10.79
CA LEU A 172 -6.42 7.28 -10.47
C LEU A 172 -6.93 6.48 -11.68
N HIS A 173 -6.87 7.09 -12.88
CA HIS A 173 -7.34 6.51 -14.15
C HIS A 173 -8.80 6.04 -14.10
N VAL A 174 -9.66 6.83 -13.46
CA VAL A 174 -11.11 6.59 -13.35
C VAL A 174 -11.92 7.83 -13.70
N SER A 175 -13.19 7.65 -14.05
CA SER A 175 -14.06 8.78 -14.39
C SER A 175 -14.35 9.69 -13.17
N VAL A 176 -14.55 10.98 -13.41
CA VAL A 176 -14.99 11.94 -12.37
C VAL A 176 -16.29 11.48 -11.70
N LYS A 177 -17.18 10.81 -12.44
CA LYS A 177 -18.41 10.21 -11.90
C LYS A 177 -18.09 9.14 -10.85
N THR A 178 -17.07 8.33 -11.10
CA THR A 178 -16.59 7.31 -10.15
C THR A 178 -16.03 7.97 -8.89
N ILE A 179 -15.23 9.03 -9.02
CA ILE A 179 -14.71 9.80 -7.88
C ILE A 179 -15.85 10.45 -7.09
N SER A 180 -16.86 11.00 -7.76
CA SER A 180 -18.05 11.55 -7.08
C SER A 180 -18.80 10.49 -6.27
N THR A 181 -18.86 9.26 -6.77
CA THR A 181 -19.45 8.13 -6.04
C THR A 181 -18.61 7.76 -4.80
N TYR A 182 -17.28 7.72 -4.94
CA TYR A 182 -16.40 7.51 -3.78
C TYR A 182 -16.58 8.63 -2.74
N ARG A 183 -16.59 9.88 -3.16
CA ARG A 183 -16.83 11.02 -2.28
C ARG A 183 -18.14 10.87 -1.49
N ALA A 184 -19.24 10.51 -2.15
CA ALA A 184 -20.53 10.30 -1.47
C ALA A 184 -20.44 9.20 -0.39
N ARG A 185 -19.83 8.07 -0.72
CA ARG A 185 -19.63 6.96 0.23
C ARG A 185 -18.71 7.34 1.39
N ILE A 186 -17.65 8.11 1.14
CA ILE A 186 -16.74 8.62 2.16
C ILE A 186 -17.52 9.50 3.15
N MET A 187 -18.29 10.47 2.64
CA MET A 187 -19.11 11.36 3.46
C MET A 187 -20.09 10.57 4.33
N GLU A 188 -20.78 9.58 3.76
CA GLU A 188 -21.71 8.72 4.46
C GLU A 188 -21.01 7.92 5.58
N LYS A 189 -19.92 7.20 5.27
CA LYS A 189 -19.18 6.35 6.22
C LYS A 189 -18.56 7.14 7.35
N MET A 190 -18.03 8.33 7.05
CA MET A 190 -17.40 9.21 8.03
C MET A 190 -18.39 10.14 8.73
N GLN A 191 -19.67 10.10 8.35
CA GLN A 191 -20.74 10.98 8.89
C GLN A 191 -20.38 12.47 8.76
N MET A 192 -19.82 12.85 7.62
CA MET A 192 -19.40 14.22 7.30
C MET A 192 -20.23 14.79 6.16
N THR A 193 -20.39 16.11 6.15
CA THR A 193 -21.26 16.81 5.19
C THR A 193 -20.49 17.69 4.21
N SER A 194 -19.23 18.00 4.49
CA SER A 194 -18.41 18.92 3.70
C SER A 194 -16.97 18.50 3.55
N ASN A 195 -16.30 18.94 2.46
CA ASN A 195 -14.86 18.72 2.28
C ASN A 195 -14.05 19.39 3.40
N ALA A 196 -14.53 20.53 3.95
CA ALA A 196 -13.86 21.20 5.05
C ALA A 196 -13.80 20.33 6.32
N GLU A 197 -14.85 19.54 6.58
CA GLU A 197 -14.84 18.56 7.68
C GLU A 197 -13.85 17.42 7.43
N LEU A 198 -13.76 16.92 6.18
CA LEU A 198 -12.76 15.94 5.79
C LEU A 198 -11.35 16.49 5.97
N THR A 199 -11.08 17.71 5.49
CA THR A 199 -9.77 18.36 5.65
C THR A 199 -9.39 18.50 7.11
N ARG A 200 -10.28 19.04 7.94
CA ARG A 200 -10.05 19.17 9.38
C ARG A 200 -9.75 17.82 10.05
N TYR A 201 -10.57 16.81 9.74
CA TYR A 201 -10.37 15.46 10.25
C TYR A 201 -9.01 14.87 9.83
N ALA A 202 -8.66 15.00 8.55
CA ALA A 202 -7.41 14.47 8.01
C ALA A 202 -6.19 15.15 8.67
N MET A 203 -6.26 16.45 8.92
CA MET A 203 -5.22 17.19 9.65
C MET A 203 -5.09 16.71 11.09
N THR A 204 -6.23 16.62 11.82
CA THR A 204 -6.23 16.21 13.23
C THR A 204 -5.66 14.80 13.43
N ASN A 205 -5.83 13.92 12.42
CA ASN A 205 -5.34 12.54 12.47
C ASN A 205 -4.02 12.36 11.70
N SER A 206 -3.31 13.44 11.36
CA SER A 206 -2.03 13.40 10.62
C SER A 206 -2.07 12.57 9.33
N LEU A 207 -3.21 12.58 8.63
CA LEU A 207 -3.41 11.84 7.37
C LEU A 207 -2.94 12.63 6.15
N ILE A 208 -2.78 13.95 6.26
CA ILE A 208 -2.25 14.86 5.26
C ILE A 208 -1.28 15.85 5.89
N ASP A 209 -0.22 16.20 5.16
CA ASP A 209 0.70 17.27 5.55
C ASP A 209 0.25 18.58 4.89
N TRP A 210 0.09 19.63 5.70
CA TRP A 210 -0.30 20.95 5.21
C TRP A 210 0.81 21.71 4.48
N THR A 211 2.05 21.19 4.50
CA THR A 211 3.23 21.85 3.91
C THR A 211 3.27 21.77 2.37
N VAL A 212 2.41 20.99 1.73
CA VAL A 212 2.33 20.90 0.27
C VAL A 212 1.15 21.75 -0.21
N GLN A 213 1.38 23.06 -0.44
CA GLN A 213 0.46 23.86 -1.23
C GLN A 213 0.42 23.29 -2.67
N PRO A 214 -0.76 23.05 -3.25
CA PRO A 214 -0.83 22.78 -4.69
C PRO A 214 -0.38 24.03 -5.44
N ALA A 215 0.59 23.84 -6.33
CA ALA A 215 1.00 24.87 -7.31
C ALA A 215 -0.09 25.08 -8.35
#